data_b7f79992689addc27885f9e75266c9b7
#
_entry.id   b7f79992689addc27885f9e75266c9b7
#
_cell.length_a   1.000
_cell.length_b   1.000
_cell.length_c   1.000
_cell.angle_alpha   90.00
_cell.angle_beta   90.00
_cell.angle_gamma   90.00
#
_symmetry.space_group_name_H-M   'P 1'
#
loop_
_entity.id
_entity.type
_entity.pdbx_description
1 polymer ?
#
loop_
_entity_poly.entity_id
_entity_poly.type
_entity_poly.pdbx_seq_one_letter_code
_entity_poly.pdbx_strand_id
1 'polypeptide(L)'
;WWRKYDRFTAFNNIRFIGDNGLTIRSEKLDYHKGIADLKGNVFLKQDDQTLETPRLLYDTKNEIGSFNDGGKVMSNDGELTAIKGEYVAKTKLFLFREQIRAITSDYIINCDIMKQYPEKSIYIISSDGTAQSESGTLSFGSAHIDNKNKISSFFKGVIGKDRQMGFSADSLYKMDKNEVTRLFGNSMNRAKWINFNNDTMEIHSDFIDHTPELTMAKIDVFTFQNELITNSENLSWNSQDSILVLWQNATTWSNNYQVISDSLKYFFRSRDSKDSIYGTGKINLSSKPDSVMITDEMSGKSLIGFLSDGHIETLILRGNAAALIHPETNKSSNITCSEIKLNFKENDLKSIRFIQGPQGEIKSAESNEQHLPNYDNRWKSHSSR
;
A
#
# COMPACT_ATOMS: atom_id res chain seq x y z
N TRP A 1 -43.65 47.19 1.13
CA TRP A 1 -42.31 47.21 1.77
C TRP A 1 -42.41 47.96 3.10
N TRP A 2 -42.41 47.24 4.28
CA TRP A 2 -42.39 47.87 5.60
C TRP A 2 -40.94 47.96 6.08
N ARG A 3 -40.18 48.93 5.64
CA ARG A 3 -38.81 49.23 6.07
C ARG A 3 -38.62 49.36 7.58
N LYS A 4 -39.71 49.60 8.32
CA LYS A 4 -39.65 49.86 9.75
C LYS A 4 -39.36 48.62 10.65
N TYR A 5 -39.57 47.42 10.13
CA TYR A 5 -39.45 46.20 10.95
C TYR A 5 -38.42 45.15 10.47
N ASP A 6 -37.78 45.38 9.28
CA ASP A 6 -36.81 44.48 8.68
C ASP A 6 -37.22 42.99 8.73
N ARG A 7 -38.54 42.77 8.62
CA ARG A 7 -39.18 41.45 8.67
C ARG A 7 -40.35 41.36 7.69
N PHE A 8 -40.42 40.28 6.96
CA PHE A 8 -41.59 39.89 6.15
C PHE A 8 -41.70 38.38 5.98
N THR A 9 -42.87 37.88 5.66
CA THR A 9 -43.17 36.50 5.32
C THR A 9 -43.79 36.46 3.93
N ALA A 10 -43.38 35.50 3.14
CA ALA A 10 -43.94 35.21 1.82
C ALA A 10 -44.32 33.74 1.67
N PHE A 11 -45.34 33.45 0.87
CA PHE A 11 -45.86 32.12 0.65
C PHE A 11 -46.04 31.85 -0.84
N ASN A 12 -45.93 30.57 -1.22
CA ASN A 12 -46.17 30.01 -2.54
C ASN A 12 -45.21 30.53 -3.64
N ASN A 13 -44.53 29.65 -4.30
CA ASN A 13 -43.67 29.88 -5.47
C ASN A 13 -42.65 31.04 -5.27
N ILE A 14 -41.99 31.06 -4.14
CA ILE A 14 -40.99 32.08 -3.84
C ILE A 14 -39.77 31.85 -4.71
N ARG A 15 -39.29 32.94 -5.30
CA ARG A 15 -38.01 32.95 -6.03
C ARG A 15 -37.13 34.08 -5.51
N PHE A 16 -36.00 33.68 -4.93
CA PHE A 16 -34.94 34.62 -4.54
C PHE A 16 -33.86 34.60 -5.63
N ILE A 17 -33.42 35.78 -6.04
CA ILE A 17 -32.33 35.93 -7.01
C ILE A 17 -31.26 36.74 -6.30
N GLY A 18 -30.10 36.08 -6.09
CA GLY A 18 -28.90 36.74 -5.56
C GLY A 18 -27.99 37.24 -6.69
N ASP A 19 -26.91 37.88 -6.29
CA ASP A 19 -25.84 38.25 -7.20
C ASP A 19 -25.14 36.98 -7.73
N ASN A 20 -24.38 37.08 -8.79
CA ASN A 20 -23.63 35.98 -9.39
C ASN A 20 -24.48 34.74 -9.85
N GLY A 21 -25.73 34.99 -10.29
CA GLY A 21 -26.58 33.95 -10.86
C GLY A 21 -27.21 32.97 -9.88
N LEU A 22 -27.05 33.17 -8.56
CA LEU A 22 -27.71 32.39 -7.53
C LEU A 22 -29.22 32.53 -7.66
N THR A 23 -29.92 31.40 -7.72
CA THR A 23 -31.38 31.32 -7.67
C THR A 23 -31.81 30.34 -6.58
N ILE A 24 -32.72 30.79 -5.69
CA ILE A 24 -33.32 29.91 -4.67
C ILE A 24 -34.83 29.90 -4.86
N ARG A 25 -35.44 28.72 -4.80
CA ARG A 25 -36.90 28.53 -4.84
C ARG A 25 -37.35 27.87 -3.54
N SER A 26 -38.55 28.21 -3.03
CA SER A 26 -39.17 27.61 -1.86
C SER A 26 -40.67 27.84 -1.82
N GLU A 27 -41.37 27.16 -0.92
CA GLU A 27 -42.82 27.35 -0.70
C GLU A 27 -43.09 28.46 0.32
N LYS A 28 -42.20 28.62 1.30
CA LYS A 28 -42.32 29.65 2.33
C LYS A 28 -40.97 30.33 2.59
N LEU A 29 -41.02 31.66 2.80
CA LEU A 29 -39.90 32.46 3.23
C LEU A 29 -40.30 33.33 4.44
N ASP A 30 -39.55 33.17 5.52
CA ASP A 30 -39.57 34.10 6.66
C ASP A 30 -38.24 34.89 6.66
N TYR A 31 -38.30 36.19 6.38
CA TYR A 31 -37.12 37.04 6.38
C TYR A 31 -37.07 37.93 7.61
N HIS A 32 -35.94 37.95 8.31
CA HIS A 32 -35.69 38.79 9.46
C HIS A 32 -34.22 39.19 9.58
N LYS A 33 -33.95 40.51 9.65
CA LYS A 33 -32.60 41.07 9.90
C LYS A 33 -31.47 40.46 9.05
N GLY A 34 -31.71 40.29 7.76
CA GLY A 34 -30.71 39.71 6.85
C GLY A 34 -30.69 38.18 6.76
N ILE A 35 -31.50 37.48 7.56
CA ILE A 35 -31.63 36.02 7.49
C ILE A 35 -32.93 35.64 6.76
N ALA A 36 -32.81 34.89 5.70
CA ALA A 36 -33.91 34.25 4.99
C ALA A 36 -34.06 32.78 5.44
N ASP A 37 -35.17 32.48 6.10
CA ASP A 37 -35.54 31.09 6.49
C ASP A 37 -36.51 30.54 5.43
N LEU A 38 -35.98 29.77 4.50
CA LEU A 38 -36.70 29.15 3.39
C LEU A 38 -37.12 27.76 3.75
N LYS A 39 -38.40 27.39 3.50
CA LYS A 39 -38.99 26.10 3.84
C LYS A 39 -39.83 25.55 2.70
N GLY A 40 -39.95 24.24 2.66
CA GLY A 40 -40.72 23.48 1.71
C GLY A 40 -40.04 23.40 0.35
N ASN A 41 -39.52 22.22 0.01
CA ASN A 41 -38.90 21.88 -1.27
C ASN A 41 -37.91 22.97 -1.74
N VAL A 42 -36.98 23.33 -0.85
CA VAL A 42 -36.00 24.39 -1.16
C VAL A 42 -35.05 23.88 -2.23
N PHE A 43 -34.96 24.64 -3.33
CA PHE A 43 -34.06 24.33 -4.42
C PHE A 43 -33.17 25.55 -4.67
N LEU A 44 -31.85 25.39 -4.47
CA LEU A 44 -30.83 26.40 -4.79
C LEU A 44 -30.10 25.95 -6.05
N LYS A 45 -29.88 26.89 -6.94
CA LYS A 45 -29.07 26.70 -8.15
C LYS A 45 -28.08 27.84 -8.31
N GLN A 46 -26.82 27.46 -8.55
CA GLN A 46 -25.78 28.41 -9.00
C GLN A 46 -24.85 27.67 -9.98
N ASP A 47 -24.71 28.24 -11.18
CA ASP A 47 -23.99 27.62 -12.30
C ASP A 47 -24.51 26.18 -12.58
N ASP A 48 -23.62 25.19 -12.60
CA ASP A 48 -23.95 23.77 -12.83
C ASP A 48 -24.28 23.02 -11.54
N GLN A 49 -24.40 23.72 -10.40
CA GLN A 49 -24.66 23.09 -9.10
C GLN A 49 -26.07 23.35 -8.64
N THR A 50 -26.65 22.33 -8.02
CA THR A 50 -27.95 22.42 -7.36
C THR A 50 -27.88 21.86 -5.96
N LEU A 51 -28.61 22.46 -5.04
CA LEU A 51 -28.86 21.94 -3.68
C LEU A 51 -30.39 21.79 -3.50
N GLU A 52 -30.80 20.62 -3.08
CA GLU A 52 -32.17 20.32 -2.65
C GLU A 52 -32.16 20.04 -1.14
N THR A 53 -33.07 20.69 -0.38
CA THR A 53 -33.20 20.51 1.06
C THR A 53 -34.62 20.89 1.52
N PRO A 54 -35.17 20.28 2.59
CA PRO A 54 -36.45 20.69 3.17
C PRO A 54 -36.45 22.12 3.69
N ARG A 55 -35.29 22.58 4.22
CA ARG A 55 -35.13 23.92 4.81
C ARG A 55 -33.73 24.47 4.56
N LEU A 56 -33.64 25.74 4.24
CA LEU A 56 -32.40 26.50 4.06
C LEU A 56 -32.45 27.80 4.84
N LEU A 57 -31.50 28.04 5.72
CA LEU A 57 -31.23 29.33 6.31
C LEU A 57 -30.18 30.05 5.46
N TYR A 58 -30.54 31.21 4.89
CA TYR A 58 -29.63 31.99 4.06
C TYR A 58 -29.33 33.33 4.66
N ASP A 59 -28.08 33.54 5.06
CA ASP A 59 -27.57 34.83 5.50
C ASP A 59 -27.26 35.69 4.26
N THR A 60 -28.11 36.70 3.99
CA THR A 60 -27.98 37.53 2.79
C THR A 60 -26.82 38.53 2.88
N LYS A 61 -26.28 38.79 4.08
CA LYS A 61 -25.15 39.70 4.29
C LYS A 61 -23.81 38.96 4.05
N ASN A 62 -23.71 37.77 4.59
CA ASN A 62 -22.49 36.97 4.46
C ASN A 62 -22.54 36.05 3.23
N GLU A 63 -23.71 35.90 2.60
CA GLU A 63 -23.96 35.01 1.43
C GLU A 63 -23.66 33.54 1.78
N ILE A 64 -24.15 33.10 2.96
CA ILE A 64 -24.01 31.73 3.48
C ILE A 64 -25.37 31.09 3.59
N GLY A 65 -25.55 29.96 2.88
CA GLY A 65 -26.70 29.08 3.04
C GLY A 65 -26.35 27.91 3.97
N SER A 66 -27.23 27.56 4.94
CA SER A 66 -27.04 26.41 5.80
C SER A 66 -28.30 25.55 5.89
N PHE A 67 -28.12 24.23 5.95
CA PHE A 67 -29.20 23.25 6.17
C PHE A 67 -28.81 22.24 7.24
N ASN A 68 -29.82 21.75 7.98
CA ASN A 68 -29.63 20.79 9.08
C ASN A 68 -30.59 19.58 9.03
N ASP A 69 -31.48 19.55 8.04
CA ASP A 69 -32.58 18.57 7.92
C ASP A 69 -32.38 17.65 6.69
N GLY A 70 -31.13 17.45 6.29
CA GLY A 70 -30.76 16.73 5.09
C GLY A 70 -30.67 17.63 3.86
N GLY A 71 -29.71 17.35 3.00
CA GLY A 71 -29.51 18.03 1.73
C GLY A 71 -28.88 17.11 0.70
N LYS A 72 -29.22 17.39 -0.57
CA LYS A 72 -28.68 16.71 -1.75
C LYS A 72 -28.07 17.74 -2.70
N VAL A 73 -26.80 17.62 -2.96
CA VAL A 73 -26.09 18.46 -3.93
C VAL A 73 -25.83 17.63 -5.18
N MET A 74 -26.11 18.22 -6.33
CA MET A 74 -25.76 17.64 -7.65
C MET A 74 -24.85 18.62 -8.39
N SER A 75 -23.83 18.05 -9.03
CA SER A 75 -22.87 18.78 -9.86
C SER A 75 -22.42 17.91 -11.04
N ASN A 76 -21.58 18.45 -11.92
CA ASN A 76 -20.96 17.66 -13.00
C ASN A 76 -20.07 16.53 -12.47
N ASP A 77 -19.55 16.66 -11.25
CA ASP A 77 -18.69 15.65 -10.60
C ASP A 77 -19.49 14.51 -9.96
N GLY A 78 -20.82 14.64 -9.83
CA GLY A 78 -21.69 13.62 -9.24
C GLY A 78 -22.72 14.15 -8.24
N GLU A 79 -23.18 13.26 -7.39
CA GLU A 79 -24.22 13.50 -6.38
C GLU A 79 -23.60 13.38 -4.97
N LEU A 80 -24.01 14.28 -4.05
CA LEU A 80 -23.62 14.23 -2.65
C LEU A 80 -24.83 14.44 -1.75
N THR A 81 -24.99 13.59 -0.73
CA THR A 81 -26.00 13.74 0.33
C THR A 81 -25.32 13.90 1.68
N ALA A 82 -25.90 14.71 2.57
CA ALA A 82 -25.46 14.91 3.93
C ALA A 82 -26.62 15.35 4.83
N ILE A 83 -26.52 15.14 6.15
CA ILE A 83 -27.54 15.65 7.10
C ILE A 83 -27.42 17.16 7.24
N LYS A 84 -26.19 17.67 7.37
CA LYS A 84 -25.93 19.11 7.55
C LYS A 84 -24.97 19.62 6.52
N GLY A 85 -25.15 20.87 6.11
CA GLY A 85 -24.20 21.51 5.23
C GLY A 85 -24.31 23.02 5.21
N GLU A 86 -23.23 23.64 4.74
CA GLU A 86 -23.11 25.07 4.54
C GLU A 86 -22.61 25.31 3.10
N TYR A 87 -23.19 26.31 2.46
CA TYR A 87 -22.76 26.79 1.15
C TYR A 87 -22.35 28.26 1.27
N VAL A 88 -21.11 28.56 0.89
CA VAL A 88 -20.55 29.92 0.88
C VAL A 88 -20.54 30.42 -0.56
N ALA A 89 -21.51 31.25 -0.95
CA ALA A 89 -21.72 31.65 -2.33
C ALA A 89 -20.54 32.46 -2.93
N LYS A 90 -19.84 33.28 -2.13
CA LYS A 90 -18.65 34.03 -2.56
C LYS A 90 -17.50 33.16 -3.06
N THR A 91 -17.29 32.02 -2.43
CA THR A 91 -16.18 31.09 -2.72
C THR A 91 -16.66 29.83 -3.40
N LYS A 92 -17.98 29.67 -3.55
CA LYS A 92 -18.64 28.46 -4.07
C LYS A 92 -18.22 27.19 -3.33
N LEU A 93 -17.88 27.33 -2.04
CA LEU A 93 -17.44 26.25 -1.17
C LEU A 93 -18.65 25.59 -0.50
N PHE A 94 -18.71 24.26 -0.54
CA PHE A 94 -19.58 23.48 0.31
C PHE A 94 -18.81 22.85 1.47
N LEU A 95 -19.41 22.90 2.67
CA LEU A 95 -18.96 22.20 3.84
C LEU A 95 -20.10 21.26 4.30
N PHE A 96 -19.83 19.96 4.31
CA PHE A 96 -20.80 18.94 4.70
C PHE A 96 -20.40 18.28 6.01
N ARG A 97 -21.42 17.88 6.78
CA ARG A 97 -21.25 17.19 8.06
C ARG A 97 -22.33 16.13 8.21
N GLU A 98 -21.96 15.03 8.88
CA GLU A 98 -22.83 13.93 9.30
C GLU A 98 -23.39 13.12 8.12
N GLN A 99 -23.06 11.85 8.11
CA GLN A 99 -23.55 10.84 7.17
C GLN A 99 -23.42 11.27 5.69
N ILE A 100 -22.25 11.71 5.34
CA ILE A 100 -21.99 12.14 3.95
C ILE A 100 -21.86 10.91 3.08
N ARG A 101 -22.58 10.90 1.96
CA ARG A 101 -22.44 9.95 0.87
C ARG A 101 -22.26 10.70 -0.44
N ALA A 102 -21.08 10.60 -1.01
CA ALA A 102 -20.76 11.19 -2.31
C ALA A 102 -20.62 10.09 -3.37
N ILE A 103 -21.31 10.26 -4.51
CA ILE A 103 -21.26 9.35 -5.64
C ILE A 103 -20.62 10.11 -6.79
N THR A 104 -19.43 9.68 -7.20
CA THR A 104 -18.72 10.19 -8.36
C THR A 104 -18.75 9.17 -9.50
N SER A 105 -18.14 9.47 -10.64
CA SER A 105 -17.98 8.49 -11.73
C SER A 105 -17.23 7.24 -11.32
N ASP A 106 -16.28 7.35 -10.38
CA ASP A 106 -15.31 6.31 -10.09
C ASP A 106 -15.51 5.67 -8.71
N TYR A 107 -16.14 6.41 -7.76
CA TYR A 107 -16.22 6.00 -6.35
C TYR A 107 -17.54 6.38 -5.70
N ILE A 108 -17.94 5.57 -4.72
CA ILE A 108 -18.90 5.93 -3.67
C ILE A 108 -18.09 6.17 -2.40
N ILE A 109 -18.14 7.39 -1.86
CA ILE A 109 -17.41 7.80 -0.66
C ILE A 109 -18.39 8.02 0.48
N ASN A 110 -18.12 7.44 1.64
CA ASN A 110 -18.85 7.69 2.88
C ASN A 110 -17.90 8.27 3.93
N CYS A 111 -18.31 9.34 4.60
CA CYS A 111 -17.53 10.02 5.65
C CYS A 111 -18.45 10.95 6.48
N ASP A 112 -17.87 11.65 7.48
CA ASP A 112 -18.66 12.57 8.33
C ASP A 112 -18.31 14.05 8.17
N ILE A 113 -17.13 14.38 7.62
CA ILE A 113 -16.72 15.77 7.38
C ILE A 113 -16.07 15.89 6.02
N MET A 114 -16.68 16.69 5.15
CA MET A 114 -16.16 16.93 3.78
C MET A 114 -16.26 18.40 3.39
N LYS A 115 -15.23 18.92 2.75
CA LYS A 115 -15.25 20.18 2.00
C LYS A 115 -15.17 19.88 0.52
N GLN A 116 -16.03 20.50 -0.26
CA GLN A 116 -16.02 20.41 -1.71
C GLN A 116 -15.74 21.80 -2.30
N TYR A 117 -14.77 21.89 -3.20
CA TYR A 117 -14.44 23.04 -4.02
C TYR A 117 -14.80 22.73 -5.49
N PRO A 118 -16.03 22.97 -5.91
CA PRO A 118 -16.52 22.49 -7.19
C PRO A 118 -15.77 23.04 -8.39
N GLU A 119 -15.43 24.35 -8.40
CA GLU A 119 -14.68 24.97 -9.51
C GLU A 119 -13.29 24.34 -9.72
N LYS A 120 -12.74 23.74 -8.67
CA LYS A 120 -11.44 23.05 -8.69
C LYS A 120 -11.57 21.55 -8.82
N SER A 121 -12.80 21.00 -8.69
CA SER A 121 -13.08 19.57 -8.56
C SER A 121 -12.27 18.90 -7.44
N ILE A 122 -12.12 19.60 -6.29
CA ILE A 122 -11.34 19.15 -5.13
C ILE A 122 -12.30 18.80 -3.98
N TYR A 123 -12.04 17.62 -3.37
CA TYR A 123 -12.66 17.16 -2.13
C TYR A 123 -11.62 17.02 -1.03
N ILE A 124 -11.91 17.54 0.16
CA ILE A 124 -11.07 17.38 1.35
C ILE A 124 -11.92 16.71 2.42
N ILE A 125 -11.53 15.50 2.82
CA ILE A 125 -12.19 14.71 3.85
C ILE A 125 -11.34 14.78 5.12
N SER A 126 -11.95 15.22 6.23
CA SER A 126 -11.26 15.45 7.50
C SER A 126 -11.74 14.50 8.62
N SER A 127 -12.41 13.44 8.28
CA SER A 127 -12.87 12.37 9.18
C SER A 127 -12.49 11.02 8.59
N ASP A 128 -12.64 9.97 9.37
CA ASP A 128 -12.59 8.61 8.86
C ASP A 128 -13.59 8.45 7.72
N GLY A 129 -13.20 7.64 6.73
CA GLY A 129 -14.03 7.42 5.55
C GLY A 129 -13.73 6.12 4.84
N THR A 130 -14.64 5.77 3.95
CA THR A 130 -14.50 4.64 3.04
C THR A 130 -14.77 5.10 1.61
N ALA A 131 -14.02 4.55 0.66
CA ALA A 131 -14.28 4.69 -0.76
C ALA A 131 -14.49 3.31 -1.37
N GLN A 132 -15.52 3.14 -2.16
CA GLN A 132 -15.86 1.90 -2.84
C GLN A 132 -15.92 2.15 -4.35
N SER A 133 -15.23 1.33 -5.13
CA SER A 133 -15.31 1.28 -6.60
C SER A 133 -15.86 -0.08 -7.04
N GLU A 134 -16.00 -0.28 -8.36
CA GLU A 134 -16.34 -1.60 -8.90
C GLU A 134 -15.28 -2.66 -8.63
N SER A 135 -14.01 -2.27 -8.54
CA SER A 135 -12.87 -3.16 -8.34
C SER A 135 -12.60 -3.46 -6.87
N GLY A 136 -12.86 -2.54 -5.94
CA GLY A 136 -12.46 -2.74 -4.55
C GLY A 136 -12.93 -1.68 -3.57
N THR A 137 -12.42 -1.80 -2.35
CA THR A 137 -12.73 -0.92 -1.22
C THR A 137 -11.46 -0.32 -0.62
N LEU A 138 -11.58 0.87 -0.09
CA LEU A 138 -10.52 1.62 0.60
C LEU A 138 -11.08 2.24 1.87
N SER A 139 -10.37 2.13 3.01
CA SER A 139 -10.64 2.87 4.25
C SER A 139 -9.46 3.79 4.58
N PHE A 140 -9.74 4.93 5.21
CA PHE A 140 -8.76 5.97 5.51
C PHE A 140 -9.23 6.89 6.65
N GLY A 141 -8.30 7.59 7.33
CA GLY A 141 -8.63 8.57 8.35
C GLY A 141 -8.83 10.00 7.82
N SER A 142 -8.29 10.32 6.66
CA SER A 142 -8.54 11.58 5.94
C SER A 142 -8.13 11.45 4.48
N ALA A 143 -8.65 12.34 3.59
CA ALA A 143 -8.31 12.31 2.18
C ALA A 143 -8.32 13.69 1.53
N HIS A 144 -7.51 13.83 0.47
CA HIS A 144 -7.52 14.93 -0.48
C HIS A 144 -7.64 14.34 -1.89
N ILE A 145 -8.71 14.67 -2.59
CA ILE A 145 -9.04 14.13 -3.92
C ILE A 145 -9.14 15.28 -4.91
N ASP A 146 -8.32 15.26 -5.93
CA ASP A 146 -8.33 16.19 -7.07
C ASP A 146 -8.81 15.42 -8.32
N ASN A 147 -10.11 15.48 -8.57
CA ASN A 147 -10.72 14.78 -9.71
C ASN A 147 -10.27 15.35 -11.05
N LYS A 148 -9.95 16.63 -11.11
CA LYS A 148 -9.51 17.28 -12.35
C LYS A 148 -8.15 16.75 -12.80
N ASN A 149 -7.22 16.61 -11.87
CA ASN A 149 -5.87 16.10 -12.15
C ASN A 149 -5.77 14.59 -12.03
N LYS A 150 -6.84 13.91 -11.54
CA LYS A 150 -6.87 12.48 -11.29
C LYS A 150 -5.81 12.04 -10.27
N ILE A 151 -5.69 12.82 -9.19
CA ILE A 151 -4.75 12.61 -8.09
C ILE A 151 -5.53 12.50 -6.79
N SER A 152 -5.21 11.47 -6.01
CA SER A 152 -5.81 11.26 -4.69
C SER A 152 -4.75 10.95 -3.65
N SER A 153 -4.88 11.52 -2.47
CA SER A 153 -4.03 11.25 -1.31
C SER A 153 -4.89 10.85 -0.12
N PHE A 154 -4.52 9.76 0.54
CA PHE A 154 -5.22 9.22 1.70
C PHE A 154 -4.23 9.08 2.85
N PHE A 155 -4.68 9.32 4.09
CA PHE A 155 -3.82 9.43 5.25
C PHE A 155 -4.43 8.75 6.48
N LYS A 156 -3.60 8.51 7.50
CA LYS A 156 -3.94 8.01 8.83
C LYS A 156 -4.47 6.58 8.81
N GLY A 157 -3.63 5.67 8.36
CA GLY A 157 -3.95 4.25 8.35
C GLY A 157 -4.87 3.88 7.18
N VAL A 158 -4.27 3.73 6.01
CA VAL A 158 -4.97 3.39 4.77
C VAL A 158 -4.98 1.88 4.60
N ILE A 159 -6.16 1.30 4.33
CA ILE A 159 -6.30 -0.14 4.03
C ILE A 159 -7.16 -0.26 2.78
N GLY A 160 -6.62 -0.92 1.76
CA GLY A 160 -7.32 -1.17 0.51
C GLY A 160 -7.27 -2.64 0.12
N LYS A 161 -8.33 -3.09 -0.57
CA LYS A 161 -8.45 -4.45 -1.07
C LYS A 161 -9.32 -4.48 -2.33
N ASP A 162 -8.85 -5.22 -3.33
CA ASP A 162 -9.66 -5.63 -4.48
C ASP A 162 -9.57 -7.15 -4.68
N ARG A 163 -9.95 -7.65 -5.87
CA ARG A 163 -9.94 -9.09 -6.17
C ARG A 163 -8.54 -9.67 -6.35
N GLN A 164 -7.57 -8.86 -6.72
CA GLN A 164 -6.22 -9.29 -7.10
C GLN A 164 -5.16 -8.90 -6.09
N MET A 165 -5.38 -7.80 -5.36
CA MET A 165 -4.41 -7.26 -4.44
C MET A 165 -5.03 -6.69 -3.17
N GLY A 166 -4.21 -6.62 -2.13
CA GLY A 166 -4.48 -5.90 -0.89
C GLY A 166 -3.30 -5.02 -0.52
N PHE A 167 -3.56 -3.94 0.22
CA PHE A 167 -2.49 -3.10 0.74
C PHE A 167 -2.90 -2.42 2.04
N SER A 168 -1.91 -2.08 2.83
CA SER A 168 -2.04 -1.18 3.98
C SER A 168 -0.83 -0.26 4.09
N ALA A 169 -1.03 0.96 4.59
CA ALA A 169 0.04 1.94 4.76
C ALA A 169 -0.39 3.04 5.74
N ASP A 170 0.54 3.88 6.19
CA ASP A 170 0.21 5.11 6.89
C ASP A 170 -0.46 6.11 5.95
N SER A 171 0.07 6.24 4.75
CA SER A 171 -0.51 7.07 3.70
C SER A 171 -0.36 6.46 2.31
N LEU A 172 -1.27 6.88 1.41
CA LEU A 172 -1.32 6.46 0.03
C LEU A 172 -1.43 7.68 -0.88
N TYR A 173 -0.68 7.66 -1.98
CA TYR A 173 -0.79 8.61 -3.08
C TYR A 173 -1.10 7.84 -4.37
N LYS A 174 -2.17 8.22 -5.05
CA LYS A 174 -2.63 7.57 -6.28
C LYS A 174 -2.72 8.58 -7.42
N MET A 175 -2.19 8.19 -8.57
CA MET A 175 -2.32 8.91 -9.85
C MET A 175 -3.01 7.98 -10.85
N ASP A 176 -4.31 8.16 -11.05
CA ASP A 176 -5.10 7.28 -11.94
C ASP A 176 -4.66 7.40 -13.41
N LYS A 177 -4.15 8.56 -13.82
CA LYS A 177 -3.69 8.82 -15.18
C LYS A 177 -2.56 7.91 -15.66
N ASN A 178 -1.69 7.49 -14.73
CA ASN A 178 -0.52 6.65 -14.98
C ASN A 178 -0.63 5.29 -14.25
N GLU A 179 -1.76 5.03 -13.63
CA GLU A 179 -2.01 3.83 -12.79
C GLU A 179 -0.96 3.61 -11.69
N VAL A 180 -0.41 4.72 -11.16
CA VAL A 180 0.62 4.67 -10.11
C VAL A 180 -0.03 4.74 -8.74
N THR A 181 0.33 3.81 -7.88
CA THR A 181 -0.03 3.79 -6.45
C THR A 181 1.23 3.78 -5.61
N ARG A 182 1.39 4.78 -4.72
CA ARG A 182 2.51 4.89 -3.79
C ARG A 182 2.02 4.71 -2.37
N LEU A 183 2.63 3.79 -1.67
CA LEU A 183 2.37 3.50 -0.26
C LEU A 183 3.55 3.99 0.57
N PHE A 184 3.25 4.71 1.63
CA PHE A 184 4.24 5.20 2.58
C PHE A 184 3.95 4.59 3.94
N GLY A 185 4.91 3.86 4.47
CA GLY A 185 4.90 3.35 5.83
C GLY A 185 5.58 4.32 6.80
N ASN A 186 5.53 3.98 8.06
CA ASN A 186 6.31 4.59 9.13
C ASN A 186 6.78 3.52 10.11
N SER A 187 7.50 3.90 11.16
CA SER A 187 8.06 2.97 12.14
C SER A 187 7.02 2.11 12.86
N MET A 188 5.74 2.54 12.93
CA MET A 188 4.65 1.80 13.56
C MET A 188 3.81 1.02 12.56
N ASN A 189 3.61 1.58 11.35
CA ASN A 189 2.77 1.01 10.30
C ASN A 189 3.55 0.97 8.99
N ARG A 190 4.24 -0.13 8.74
CA ARG A 190 4.96 -0.33 7.47
C ARG A 190 3.99 -0.43 6.31
N ALA A 191 4.41 0.03 5.13
CA ALA A 191 3.67 -0.21 3.91
C ALA A 191 3.67 -1.71 3.60
N LYS A 192 2.51 -2.26 3.33
CA LYS A 192 2.28 -3.65 2.97
C LYS A 192 1.54 -3.72 1.64
N TRP A 193 2.01 -4.56 0.76
CA TRP A 193 1.36 -4.90 -0.50
C TRP A 193 1.24 -6.41 -0.63
N ILE A 194 0.08 -6.91 -1.04
CA ILE A 194 -0.23 -8.32 -1.16
C ILE A 194 -0.77 -8.58 -2.57
N ASN A 195 -0.18 -9.52 -3.27
CA ASN A 195 -0.71 -10.06 -4.52
C ASN A 195 -1.39 -11.39 -4.23
N PHE A 196 -2.68 -11.52 -4.61
CA PHE A 196 -3.46 -12.75 -4.41
C PHE A 196 -3.43 -13.68 -5.63
N ASN A 197 -2.75 -13.31 -6.71
CA ASN A 197 -2.69 -14.13 -7.92
C ASN A 197 -1.73 -15.33 -7.72
N ASN A 198 -2.21 -16.55 -8.03
CA ASN A 198 -1.51 -17.85 -8.00
C ASN A 198 -0.90 -18.20 -6.64
N ASP A 199 0.26 -17.66 -6.29
CA ASP A 199 0.91 -17.83 -5.00
C ASP A 199 0.96 -16.48 -4.31
N THR A 200 0.28 -16.35 -3.17
CA THR A 200 0.21 -15.09 -2.42
C THR A 200 1.61 -14.59 -2.08
N MET A 201 1.97 -13.45 -2.65
CA MET A 201 3.21 -12.73 -2.31
C MET A 201 2.87 -11.52 -1.46
N GLU A 202 3.53 -11.37 -0.33
CA GLU A 202 3.47 -10.18 0.51
C GLU A 202 4.80 -9.43 0.44
N ILE A 203 4.75 -8.09 0.30
CA ILE A 203 5.89 -7.18 0.36
C ILE A 203 5.64 -6.18 1.48
N HIS A 204 6.60 -6.06 2.40
CA HIS A 204 6.59 -5.12 3.51
C HIS A 204 7.81 -4.20 3.40
N SER A 205 7.62 -2.87 3.50
CA SER A 205 8.72 -1.89 3.45
C SER A 205 8.27 -0.52 3.97
N ASP A 206 9.15 0.45 4.00
CA ASP A 206 8.77 1.82 4.33
C ASP A 206 8.18 2.58 3.13
N PHE A 207 8.51 2.15 1.90
CA PHE A 207 8.00 2.74 0.68
C PHE A 207 7.75 1.70 -0.40
N ILE A 208 6.55 1.71 -1.00
CA ILE A 208 6.19 0.88 -2.15
C ILE A 208 5.64 1.77 -3.26
N ASP A 209 6.17 1.63 -4.46
CA ASP A 209 5.69 2.24 -5.70
C ASP A 209 5.17 1.11 -6.61
N HIS A 210 3.88 1.13 -6.92
CA HIS A 210 3.20 0.07 -7.66
C HIS A 210 2.55 0.62 -8.93
N THR A 211 2.80 -0.09 -10.03
CA THR A 211 2.07 0.00 -11.28
C THR A 211 1.56 -1.39 -11.66
N PRO A 212 0.65 -1.56 -12.64
CA PRO A 212 0.17 -2.88 -13.06
C PRO A 212 1.30 -3.85 -13.45
N GLU A 213 2.41 -3.34 -13.95
CA GLU A 213 3.53 -4.15 -14.46
C GLU A 213 4.64 -4.34 -13.43
N LEU A 214 4.89 -3.32 -12.60
CA LEU A 214 6.06 -3.25 -11.75
C LEU A 214 5.73 -2.77 -10.35
N THR A 215 6.18 -3.52 -9.36
CA THR A 215 6.19 -3.10 -7.96
C THR A 215 7.63 -2.89 -7.51
N MET A 216 7.95 -1.72 -6.98
CA MET A 216 9.24 -1.41 -6.36
C MET A 216 9.04 -1.13 -4.89
N ALA A 217 9.92 -1.68 -4.05
CA ALA A 217 9.93 -1.42 -2.62
C ALA A 217 11.32 -0.99 -2.16
N LYS A 218 11.40 -0.14 -1.12
CA LYS A 218 12.65 0.43 -0.63
C LYS A 218 12.63 0.53 0.88
N ILE A 219 13.82 0.42 1.46
CA ILE A 219 14.12 0.56 2.88
C ILE A 219 13.60 -0.65 3.66
N ASP A 220 14.53 -1.53 4.03
CA ASP A 220 14.30 -2.71 4.86
C ASP A 220 13.13 -3.58 4.33
N VAL A 221 13.23 -3.99 3.07
CA VAL A 221 12.16 -4.71 2.37
C VAL A 221 12.13 -6.17 2.78
N PHE A 222 10.98 -6.68 3.21
CA PHE A 222 10.73 -8.10 3.42
C PHE A 222 9.72 -8.62 2.40
N THR A 223 9.93 -9.84 1.91
CA THR A 223 8.90 -10.57 1.16
C THR A 223 8.61 -11.92 1.78
N PHE A 224 7.37 -12.33 1.64
CA PHE A 224 6.88 -13.64 2.09
C PHE A 224 6.10 -14.28 0.94
N GLN A 225 6.54 -15.45 0.51
CA GLN A 225 5.86 -16.25 -0.52
C GLN A 225 6.08 -17.73 -0.20
N ASN A 226 5.02 -18.43 0.18
CA ASN A 226 5.11 -19.80 0.67
C ASN A 226 6.18 -19.93 1.78
N GLU A 227 7.15 -20.84 1.60
CA GLU A 227 8.28 -21.06 2.52
C GLU A 227 9.47 -20.12 2.26
N LEU A 228 9.39 -19.28 1.22
CA LEU A 228 10.44 -18.34 0.86
C LEU A 228 10.26 -17.03 1.60
N ILE A 229 11.26 -16.65 2.37
CA ILE A 229 11.34 -15.37 3.06
C ILE A 229 12.57 -14.64 2.56
N THR A 230 12.43 -13.36 2.21
CA THR A 230 13.57 -12.55 1.77
C THR A 230 13.63 -11.21 2.48
N ASN A 231 14.83 -10.63 2.53
CA ASN A 231 15.08 -9.26 2.99
C ASN A 231 16.10 -8.58 2.08
N SER A 232 15.96 -7.28 1.88
CA SER A 232 16.93 -6.43 1.18
C SER A 232 16.65 -4.95 1.45
N GLU A 233 17.56 -4.06 1.05
CA GLU A 233 17.28 -2.61 1.06
C GLU A 233 16.34 -2.19 -0.08
N ASN A 234 16.37 -2.92 -1.20
CA ASN A 234 15.55 -2.61 -2.36
C ASN A 234 15.05 -3.88 -3.03
N LEU A 235 13.86 -3.75 -3.64
CA LEU A 235 13.20 -4.81 -4.37
C LEU A 235 12.52 -4.26 -5.63
N SER A 236 12.51 -5.06 -6.70
CA SER A 236 11.57 -4.92 -7.82
C SER A 236 10.89 -6.24 -8.14
N TRP A 237 9.60 -6.20 -8.33
CA TRP A 237 8.77 -7.31 -8.80
C TRP A 237 8.12 -6.94 -10.13
N ASN A 238 8.47 -7.67 -11.19
CA ASN A 238 7.79 -7.59 -12.48
C ASN A 238 6.75 -8.71 -12.57
N SER A 239 5.48 -8.32 -12.61
CA SER A 239 4.36 -9.29 -12.60
C SER A 239 4.19 -10.01 -13.93
N GLN A 240 4.55 -9.38 -15.08
CA GLN A 240 4.42 -9.97 -16.42
C GLN A 240 5.45 -11.07 -16.65
N ASP A 241 6.69 -10.79 -16.27
CA ASP A 241 7.81 -11.73 -16.45
C ASP A 241 7.96 -12.70 -15.28
N SER A 242 7.23 -12.47 -14.17
CA SER A 242 7.35 -13.19 -12.90
C SER A 242 8.79 -13.20 -12.37
N ILE A 243 9.42 -12.00 -12.37
CA ILE A 243 10.80 -11.80 -11.94
C ILE A 243 10.83 -10.93 -10.67
N LEU A 244 11.44 -11.45 -9.61
CA LEU A 244 11.76 -10.73 -8.40
C LEU A 244 13.26 -10.44 -8.35
N VAL A 245 13.64 -9.19 -8.14
CA VAL A 245 15.04 -8.78 -7.96
C VAL A 245 15.18 -8.09 -6.61
N LEU A 246 16.14 -8.57 -5.83
CA LEU A 246 16.56 -8.02 -4.54
C LEU A 246 17.98 -7.50 -4.68
N TRP A 247 18.28 -6.32 -4.13
CA TRP A 247 19.64 -5.81 -4.14
C TRP A 247 19.96 -4.96 -2.91
N GLN A 248 21.25 -4.83 -2.63
CA GLN A 248 21.81 -4.28 -1.41
C GLN A 248 21.46 -5.14 -0.18
N ASN A 249 22.40 -5.99 0.22
CA ASN A 249 22.26 -6.93 1.33
C ASN A 249 21.09 -7.92 1.14
N ALA A 250 20.93 -8.43 -0.08
CA ALA A 250 19.88 -9.38 -0.38
C ALA A 250 20.09 -10.68 0.41
N THR A 251 19.13 -11.02 1.25
CA THR A 251 19.12 -12.21 2.10
C THR A 251 17.88 -13.04 1.81
N THR A 252 18.05 -14.35 1.73
CA THR A 252 16.91 -15.27 1.64
C THR A 252 17.04 -16.39 2.65
N TRP A 253 15.91 -16.80 3.20
CA TRP A 253 15.78 -17.96 4.07
C TRP A 253 14.86 -18.96 3.39
N SER A 254 15.34 -20.18 3.27
CA SER A 254 14.57 -21.31 2.77
C SER A 254 15.10 -22.57 3.44
N ASN A 255 14.21 -23.45 3.85
CA ASN A 255 14.57 -24.64 4.60
C ASN A 255 15.33 -24.26 5.90
N ASN A 256 16.46 -24.91 6.14
CA ASN A 256 17.36 -24.64 7.26
C ASN A 256 18.58 -23.80 6.84
N TYR A 257 18.49 -23.06 5.72
CA TYR A 257 19.62 -22.31 5.16
C TYR A 257 19.27 -20.84 4.92
N GLN A 258 20.29 -20.03 5.06
CA GLN A 258 20.28 -18.60 4.73
C GLN A 258 21.28 -18.36 3.62
N VAL A 259 20.89 -17.60 2.60
CA VAL A 259 21.79 -17.09 1.56
C VAL A 259 21.84 -15.57 1.65
N ILE A 260 23.03 -15.02 1.73
CA ILE A 260 23.28 -13.57 1.67
C ILE A 260 24.05 -13.29 0.39
N SER A 261 23.68 -12.21 -0.31
CA SER A 261 24.32 -11.82 -1.58
C SER A 261 24.21 -10.30 -1.78
N ASP A 262 25.02 -9.73 -2.66
CA ASP A 262 24.84 -8.34 -3.08
C ASP A 262 23.54 -8.17 -3.87
N SER A 263 23.17 -9.18 -4.69
CA SER A 263 21.91 -9.21 -5.43
C SER A 263 21.43 -10.64 -5.64
N LEU A 264 20.11 -10.84 -5.50
CA LEU A 264 19.40 -12.09 -5.80
C LEU A 264 18.29 -11.81 -6.82
N LYS A 265 18.19 -12.69 -7.81
CA LYS A 265 17.17 -12.64 -8.84
C LYS A 265 16.43 -13.96 -8.92
N TYR A 266 15.13 -13.94 -8.68
CA TYR A 266 14.23 -15.08 -8.77
C TYR A 266 13.46 -15.04 -10.07
N PHE A 267 13.28 -16.20 -10.68
CA PHE A 267 12.42 -16.42 -11.83
C PHE A 267 11.37 -17.45 -11.40
N PHE A 268 10.16 -16.98 -11.20
CA PHE A 268 9.01 -17.84 -10.95
C PHE A 268 8.43 -18.27 -12.29
N ARG A 269 8.37 -19.56 -12.52
CA ARG A 269 7.97 -20.12 -13.81
C ARG A 269 6.59 -20.79 -13.70
N SER A 270 5.91 -20.93 -14.85
CA SER A 270 4.65 -21.68 -14.91
C SER A 270 4.87 -23.17 -14.59
N ARG A 271 3.79 -23.86 -14.23
CA ARG A 271 3.69 -25.21 -13.63
C ARG A 271 4.61 -26.31 -14.19
N ASP A 272 5.15 -26.17 -15.40
CA ASP A 272 5.95 -27.20 -16.07
C ASP A 272 7.47 -26.99 -15.97
N SER A 273 7.93 -25.93 -15.31
CA SER A 273 9.35 -25.63 -15.17
C SER A 273 9.70 -25.16 -13.77
N LYS A 274 10.87 -25.60 -13.26
CA LYS A 274 11.34 -25.25 -11.92
C LYS A 274 11.64 -23.75 -11.81
N ASP A 275 11.28 -23.17 -10.68
CA ASP A 275 11.73 -21.85 -10.29
C ASP A 275 13.24 -21.83 -10.15
N SER A 276 13.84 -20.68 -10.38
CA SER A 276 15.29 -20.54 -10.28
C SER A 276 15.71 -19.26 -9.59
N ILE A 277 16.83 -19.33 -8.88
CA ILE A 277 17.48 -18.21 -8.21
C ILE A 277 18.88 -18.01 -8.76
N TYR A 278 19.26 -16.77 -9.00
CA TYR A 278 20.60 -16.35 -9.38
C TYR A 278 21.11 -15.33 -8.38
N GLY A 279 22.27 -15.60 -7.78
CA GLY A 279 22.98 -14.68 -6.89
C GLY A 279 24.27 -14.17 -7.54
N THR A 280 24.58 -12.91 -7.32
CA THR A 280 25.82 -12.29 -7.81
C THR A 280 26.48 -11.44 -6.73
N GLY A 281 27.81 -11.35 -6.77
CA GLY A 281 28.63 -10.61 -5.85
C GLY A 281 29.20 -11.52 -4.75
N LYS A 282 29.22 -11.05 -3.51
CA LYS A 282 29.71 -11.83 -2.38
C LYS A 282 28.60 -12.74 -1.83
N ILE A 283 28.66 -14.02 -2.19
CA ILE A 283 27.69 -15.03 -1.72
C ILE A 283 28.18 -15.67 -0.43
N ASN A 284 27.31 -15.68 0.58
CA ASN A 284 27.46 -16.49 1.77
C ASN A 284 26.21 -17.34 1.97
N LEU A 285 26.40 -18.64 2.14
CA LEU A 285 25.39 -19.61 2.52
C LEU A 285 25.72 -20.11 3.91
N SER A 286 24.76 -20.05 4.83
CA SER A 286 24.93 -20.55 6.20
C SER A 286 23.79 -21.50 6.56
N SER A 287 24.09 -22.64 7.21
CA SER A 287 23.06 -23.47 7.81
C SER A 287 22.51 -22.82 9.08
N LYS A 288 21.29 -23.18 9.45
CA LYS A 288 20.74 -22.80 10.77
C LYS A 288 21.61 -23.43 11.87
N PRO A 289 21.98 -22.65 12.91
CA PRO A 289 22.73 -23.21 14.05
C PRO A 289 22.00 -24.40 14.69
N ASP A 290 22.75 -25.45 15.01
CA ASP A 290 22.26 -26.56 15.80
C ASP A 290 22.14 -26.20 17.30
N SER A 291 21.86 -27.21 18.15
CA SER A 291 21.75 -27.03 19.59
C SER A 291 23.08 -26.65 20.29
N VAL A 292 24.22 -26.84 19.62
CA VAL A 292 25.57 -26.46 20.09
C VAL A 292 26.09 -25.20 19.37
N MET A 293 25.23 -24.46 18.64
CA MET A 293 25.55 -23.23 17.91
C MET A 293 26.60 -23.39 16.78
N ILE A 294 26.69 -24.58 16.22
CA ILE A 294 27.57 -24.87 15.08
C ILE A 294 26.79 -24.61 13.78
N THR A 295 27.43 -23.93 12.85
CA THR A 295 26.91 -23.64 11.51
C THR A 295 27.88 -24.09 10.44
N ASP A 296 27.37 -24.72 9.38
CA ASP A 296 28.11 -24.88 8.14
C ASP A 296 28.04 -23.59 7.32
N GLU A 297 29.18 -23.14 6.81
CA GLU A 297 29.28 -21.93 6.02
C GLU A 297 29.92 -22.22 4.68
N MET A 298 29.36 -21.63 3.62
CA MET A 298 29.89 -21.75 2.26
C MET A 298 29.87 -20.40 1.57
N SER A 299 30.81 -20.16 0.70
CA SER A 299 30.92 -18.91 -0.01
C SER A 299 31.29 -19.11 -1.49
N GLY A 300 31.03 -18.09 -2.30
CA GLY A 300 31.36 -18.05 -3.72
C GLY A 300 31.12 -16.65 -4.32
N LYS A 301 31.37 -16.48 -5.61
CA LYS A 301 31.13 -15.23 -6.35
C LYS A 301 29.79 -15.21 -7.09
N SER A 302 29.22 -16.37 -7.36
CA SER A 302 27.91 -16.51 -7.98
C SER A 302 27.17 -17.73 -7.46
N LEU A 303 25.85 -17.66 -7.47
CA LEU A 303 24.92 -18.70 -7.06
C LEU A 303 23.96 -18.97 -8.21
N ILE A 304 23.67 -20.24 -8.45
CA ILE A 304 22.53 -20.71 -9.24
C ILE A 304 21.77 -21.70 -8.37
N GLY A 305 20.48 -21.52 -8.23
CA GLY A 305 19.63 -22.44 -7.50
C GLY A 305 18.38 -22.82 -8.29
N PHE A 306 17.83 -24.00 -7.98
CA PHE A 306 16.56 -24.50 -8.49
C PHE A 306 15.65 -24.79 -7.33
N LEU A 307 14.40 -24.34 -7.43
CA LEU A 307 13.38 -24.47 -6.40
C LEU A 307 12.19 -25.27 -6.94
N SER A 308 11.50 -25.93 -6.04
CA SER A 308 10.19 -26.55 -6.28
C SER A 308 9.28 -26.19 -5.10
N ASP A 309 8.13 -25.62 -5.38
CA ASP A 309 7.13 -25.19 -4.37
C ASP A 309 7.73 -24.30 -3.25
N GLY A 310 8.66 -23.41 -3.62
CA GLY A 310 9.35 -22.53 -2.66
C GLY A 310 10.52 -23.19 -1.91
N HIS A 311 10.74 -24.49 -2.08
CA HIS A 311 11.84 -25.23 -1.45
C HIS A 311 13.06 -25.33 -2.37
N ILE A 312 14.24 -25.11 -1.83
CA ILE A 312 15.49 -25.27 -2.57
C ILE A 312 15.75 -26.76 -2.79
N GLU A 313 15.90 -27.19 -4.05
CA GLU A 313 16.31 -28.56 -4.40
C GLU A 313 17.81 -28.65 -4.72
N THR A 314 18.36 -27.63 -5.34
CA THR A 314 19.78 -27.61 -5.72
C THR A 314 20.32 -26.20 -5.60
N LEU A 315 21.50 -26.04 -5.04
CA LEU A 315 22.31 -24.82 -5.10
C LEU A 315 23.69 -25.12 -5.68
N ILE A 316 24.19 -24.21 -6.50
CA ILE A 316 25.51 -24.29 -7.10
C ILE A 316 26.24 -22.96 -6.84
N LEU A 317 27.29 -23.02 -6.04
CA LEU A 317 28.18 -21.91 -5.75
C LEU A 317 29.39 -21.99 -6.69
N ARG A 318 29.75 -20.88 -7.33
CA ARG A 318 30.87 -20.80 -8.29
C ARG A 318 31.80 -19.65 -8.00
N GLY A 319 33.06 -19.82 -8.39
CA GLY A 319 34.11 -18.81 -8.34
C GLY A 319 34.78 -18.68 -7.00
N ASN A 320 35.93 -19.31 -6.83
CA ASN A 320 36.67 -19.42 -5.59
C ASN A 320 35.77 -19.89 -4.43
N ALA A 321 35.04 -20.97 -4.70
CA ALA A 321 34.10 -21.51 -3.73
C ALA A 321 34.85 -22.10 -2.53
N ALA A 322 34.37 -21.78 -1.32
CA ALA A 322 34.93 -22.27 -0.09
C ALA A 322 33.81 -22.79 0.83
N ALA A 323 34.10 -23.80 1.63
CA ALA A 323 33.20 -24.37 2.60
C ALA A 323 33.93 -24.61 3.93
N LEU A 324 33.31 -24.23 5.02
CA LEU A 324 33.57 -24.67 6.36
C LEU A 324 32.42 -25.59 6.80
N ILE A 325 32.66 -26.86 6.94
CA ILE A 325 31.64 -27.84 7.32
C ILE A 325 32.07 -28.58 8.59
N HIS A 326 31.11 -29.01 9.38
CA HIS A 326 31.32 -29.69 10.63
C HIS A 326 30.75 -31.13 10.54
N PRO A 327 31.51 -32.09 10.02
CA PRO A 327 31.03 -33.48 9.88
C PRO A 327 30.74 -34.17 11.23
N GLU A 328 31.37 -33.68 12.29
CA GLU A 328 31.16 -34.10 13.69
C GLU A 328 31.33 -32.86 14.59
N THR A 329 30.76 -32.89 15.78
CA THR A 329 30.79 -31.74 16.74
C THR A 329 32.22 -31.32 17.16
N ASN A 330 33.20 -32.18 17.00
CA ASN A 330 34.60 -31.94 17.36
C ASN A 330 35.53 -31.89 16.16
N LYS A 331 35.01 -31.84 14.92
CA LYS A 331 35.81 -31.76 13.70
C LYS A 331 35.27 -30.69 12.77
N SER A 332 36.15 -29.90 12.20
CA SER A 332 35.85 -28.98 11.10
C SER A 332 36.65 -29.31 9.86
N SER A 333 36.06 -29.13 8.70
CA SER A 333 36.70 -29.29 7.39
C SER A 333 36.64 -27.98 6.63
N ASN A 334 37.81 -27.46 6.26
CA ASN A 334 37.95 -26.29 5.39
C ASN A 334 38.27 -26.80 3.98
N ILE A 335 37.40 -26.50 3.01
CA ILE A 335 37.54 -27.01 1.64
C ILE A 335 37.42 -25.82 0.68
N THR A 336 38.33 -25.72 -0.28
CA THR A 336 38.26 -24.74 -1.39
C THR A 336 38.22 -25.47 -2.72
N CYS A 337 37.48 -24.94 -3.69
CA CYS A 337 37.34 -25.50 -5.05
C CYS A 337 36.80 -24.44 -6.03
N SER A 338 36.61 -24.82 -7.28
CA SER A 338 35.99 -23.92 -8.25
C SER A 338 34.47 -23.86 -8.14
N GLU A 339 33.83 -24.97 -7.75
CA GLU A 339 32.37 -25.09 -7.68
C GLU A 339 31.96 -26.02 -6.52
N ILE A 340 30.93 -25.62 -5.77
CA ILE A 340 30.25 -26.44 -4.76
C ILE A 340 28.82 -26.65 -5.22
N LYS A 341 28.40 -27.91 -5.33
CA LYS A 341 27.02 -28.30 -5.61
C LYS A 341 26.37 -28.97 -4.41
N LEU A 342 25.23 -28.43 -3.98
CA LEU A 342 24.40 -28.90 -2.89
C LEU A 342 23.11 -29.48 -3.46
N ASN A 343 22.69 -30.64 -3.02
CA ASN A 343 21.39 -31.21 -3.36
C ASN A 343 20.61 -31.45 -2.07
N PHE A 344 19.36 -31.01 -2.07
CA PHE A 344 18.41 -31.10 -0.95
C PHE A 344 17.30 -32.08 -1.30
N LYS A 345 16.71 -32.69 -0.30
CA LYS A 345 15.51 -33.49 -0.40
C LYS A 345 14.72 -33.35 0.90
N GLU A 346 13.42 -33.00 0.78
CA GLU A 346 12.54 -32.82 1.95
C GLU A 346 13.13 -31.83 2.97
N ASN A 347 13.67 -30.70 2.47
CA ASN A 347 14.33 -29.63 3.21
C ASN A 347 15.67 -29.97 3.88
N ASP A 348 16.17 -31.20 3.74
CA ASP A 348 17.46 -31.61 4.27
C ASP A 348 18.55 -31.67 3.22
N LEU A 349 19.76 -31.25 3.58
CA LEU A 349 20.94 -31.43 2.75
C LEU A 349 21.28 -32.93 2.61
N LYS A 350 21.20 -33.45 1.39
CA LYS A 350 21.48 -34.87 1.08
C LYS A 350 22.90 -35.09 0.57
N SER A 351 23.47 -34.15 -0.16
CA SER A 351 24.84 -34.31 -0.62
C SER A 351 25.50 -32.98 -0.94
N ILE A 352 26.79 -32.90 -0.67
CA ILE A 352 27.70 -31.83 -1.09
C ILE A 352 28.69 -32.45 -2.07
N ARG A 353 28.92 -31.74 -3.20
CA ARG A 353 29.95 -32.12 -4.16
C ARG A 353 30.89 -30.93 -4.37
N PHE A 354 32.18 -31.19 -4.18
CA PHE A 354 33.26 -30.25 -4.46
C PHE A 354 33.84 -30.57 -5.83
N ILE A 355 33.81 -29.63 -6.74
CA ILE A 355 34.05 -29.85 -8.17
C ILE A 355 35.21 -28.95 -8.63
N GLN A 356 36.11 -29.51 -9.42
CA GLN A 356 37.30 -28.87 -10.01
C GLN A 356 38.33 -28.41 -8.97
N GLY A 357 39.26 -29.27 -8.69
CA GLY A 357 40.44 -29.03 -7.87
C GLY A 357 40.16 -28.81 -6.38
N PRO A 358 39.36 -29.68 -5.73
CA PRO A 358 39.14 -29.55 -4.30
C PRO A 358 40.44 -29.71 -3.50
N GLN A 359 40.68 -28.75 -2.61
CA GLN A 359 41.76 -28.79 -1.64
C GLN A 359 41.14 -28.56 -0.27
N GLY A 360 41.54 -29.31 0.70
CA GLY A 360 40.97 -29.19 2.05
C GLY A 360 41.82 -29.78 3.14
N GLU A 361 41.55 -29.33 4.36
CA GLU A 361 42.14 -29.83 5.59
C GLU A 361 41.05 -30.15 6.60
N ILE A 362 41.27 -31.19 7.42
CA ILE A 362 40.40 -31.53 8.53
C ILE A 362 41.16 -31.19 9.82
N LYS A 363 40.51 -30.41 10.69
CA LYS A 363 41.06 -30.05 12.01
C LYS A 363 40.20 -30.65 13.11
N SER A 364 40.85 -31.18 14.16
CA SER A 364 40.16 -31.47 15.40
C SER A 364 39.97 -30.16 16.16
N ALA A 365 38.78 -29.93 16.68
CA ALA A 365 38.50 -28.73 17.49
C ALA A 365 39.13 -28.92 18.90
N GLU A 366 40.40 -28.57 19.06
CA GLU A 366 41.05 -28.47 20.38
C GLU A 366 40.94 -27.06 21.00
N SER A 367 40.34 -26.09 20.34
CA SER A 367 40.21 -24.74 20.87
C SER A 367 38.90 -24.06 20.45
N ASN A 368 38.27 -23.47 21.45
CA ASN A 368 37.08 -22.65 21.44
C ASN A 368 37.18 -21.40 20.53
N GLU A 369 37.43 -21.53 19.26
CA GLU A 369 37.04 -20.49 18.31
C GLU A 369 35.55 -20.69 18.02
N GLN A 370 34.71 -20.12 18.87
CA GLN A 370 33.31 -19.92 18.59
C GLN A 370 33.23 -18.94 17.40
N HIS A 371 33.16 -19.43 16.18
CA HIS A 371 32.65 -18.66 15.07
C HIS A 371 31.19 -18.31 15.43
N LEU A 372 30.94 -17.04 15.74
CA LEU A 372 29.60 -16.53 15.90
C LEU A 372 28.86 -16.81 14.57
N PRO A 373 27.73 -17.52 14.61
CA PRO A 373 27.03 -17.86 13.39
C PRO A 373 26.57 -16.59 12.70
N ASN A 374 26.89 -16.42 11.40
CA ASN A 374 26.40 -15.36 10.55
C ASN A 374 24.90 -15.50 10.22
N TYR A 375 24.18 -16.40 10.91
CA TYR A 375 22.77 -16.65 10.69
C TYR A 375 21.92 -15.57 11.31
N ASP A 376 21.20 -14.82 10.46
CA ASP A 376 20.34 -13.72 10.87
C ASP A 376 18.89 -14.20 11.11
N ASN A 377 18.35 -13.91 12.28
CA ASN A 377 17.00 -14.29 12.69
C ASN A 377 15.98 -13.14 12.58
N ARG A 378 16.32 -12.00 11.96
CA ARG A 378 15.44 -10.83 11.84
C ARG A 378 14.07 -11.15 11.23
N TRP A 379 13.98 -12.14 10.36
CA TRP A 379 12.72 -12.56 9.75
C TRP A 379 11.65 -12.98 10.77
N LYS A 380 12.05 -13.51 11.95
CA LYS A 380 11.11 -13.95 12.98
C LYS A 380 10.30 -12.80 13.58
N SER A 381 10.85 -11.59 13.63
CA SER A 381 10.16 -10.41 14.18
C SER A 381 9.10 -9.84 13.23
N HIS A 382 9.09 -10.25 11.96
CA HIS A 382 8.21 -9.72 10.92
C HIS A 382 7.14 -10.72 10.47
N SER A 383 7.34 -12.03 10.71
CA SER A 383 6.37 -13.09 10.38
C SER A 383 5.18 -13.17 11.37
N SER A 384 5.24 -12.48 12.50
CA SER A 384 4.23 -12.50 13.56
C SER A 384 3.35 -11.25 13.62
N ARG A 385 3.42 -10.38 12.63
CA ARG A 385 2.59 -9.19 12.47
C ARG A 385 1.84 -9.24 11.14
#